data_625d67dd51a4412d5bd908c470f0c3a1
#
_entry.id   625d67dd51a4412d5bd908c470f0c3a1
#
_cell.length_a   1.000
_cell.length_b   1.000
_cell.length_c   1.000
_cell.angle_alpha   90.00
_cell.angle_beta   90.00
_cell.angle_gamma   90.00
#
_symmetry.space_group_name_H-M   'P 1'
#
loop_
_entity.id
_entity.type
_entity.pdbx_description
1 polymer ?
#
loop_
_entity_poly.entity_id
_entity_poly.type
_entity_poly.pdbx_seq_one_letter_code
_entity_poly.pdbx_strand_id
1 'polypeptide(L)'
;KRFLTWGILIAVFGMRIVFPVAIVATFAWINPFAAIHLALSDPDEYSHIIHQSHSSIAAFGGTFLIMVSLKFFIDEDKSIDWIVGLEKNLRKWGSIRGFEIALVLLIISFMSQVVNESQQASFLLSAISGLLVFTLVDGLGSFLDDYSNSATNMGARGGLGAFLYLEVLDASFSFDGVIGAFALTTNIILIAIGLGIGAMYVRAMTIMLVEKGTLQQFRYLEHGAFYSIFALSIIMFAQSVIEVPETITGAIGAIIIGLSLYSSVRYNKKEQSL
;
A
#
# COMPACT_ATOMS: atom_id res chain seq x y z
N LYS A 1 -23.49 2.47 -6.45
CA LYS A 1 -23.46 1.26 -7.32
C LYS A 1 -22.57 1.45 -8.56
N ARG A 2 -22.64 2.57 -9.31
CA ARG A 2 -21.76 2.82 -10.50
C ARG A 2 -20.28 2.96 -10.13
N PHE A 3 -19.97 3.58 -9.00
CA PHE A 3 -18.61 3.73 -8.47
C PHE A 3 -18.00 2.37 -8.07
N LEU A 4 -18.79 1.50 -7.44
CA LEU A 4 -18.39 0.14 -7.07
C LEU A 4 -18.10 -0.75 -8.27
N THR A 5 -18.70 -0.53 -9.43
CA THR A 5 -18.44 -1.34 -10.63
C THR A 5 -17.29 -0.79 -11.47
N TRP A 6 -17.28 0.49 -11.80
CA TRP A 6 -16.25 1.10 -12.65
C TRP A 6 -14.95 1.39 -11.91
N GLY A 7 -15.02 1.92 -10.67
CA GLY A 7 -13.84 2.18 -9.86
C GLY A 7 -13.03 0.91 -9.61
N ILE A 8 -13.70 -0.20 -9.36
CA ILE A 8 -13.03 -1.48 -9.11
C ILE A 8 -12.48 -2.10 -10.40
N LEU A 9 -13.15 -1.93 -11.54
CA LEU A 9 -12.60 -2.38 -12.82
C LEU A 9 -11.32 -1.61 -13.15
N ILE A 10 -11.28 -0.31 -12.88
CA ILE A 10 -10.11 0.54 -13.06
C ILE A 10 -9.01 0.15 -12.06
N ALA A 11 -9.35 -0.07 -10.78
CA ALA A 11 -8.40 -0.49 -9.76
C ALA A 11 -7.79 -1.87 -10.09
N VAL A 12 -8.62 -2.84 -10.47
CA VAL A 12 -8.16 -4.22 -10.75
C VAL A 12 -7.33 -4.31 -12.02
N PHE A 13 -7.76 -3.69 -13.11
CA PHE A 13 -7.04 -3.74 -14.38
C PHE A 13 -6.05 -2.59 -14.54
N GLY A 14 -6.40 -1.38 -14.09
CA GLY A 14 -5.55 -0.22 -14.18
C GLY A 14 -4.24 -0.40 -13.41
N MET A 15 -4.32 -0.75 -12.14
CA MET A 15 -3.12 -0.84 -11.30
C MET A 15 -2.26 -2.07 -11.61
N ARG A 16 -2.83 -3.17 -12.08
CA ARG A 16 -2.06 -4.39 -12.41
C ARG A 16 -1.50 -4.43 -13.81
N ILE A 17 -1.99 -3.60 -14.72
CA ILE A 17 -1.48 -3.50 -16.10
C ILE A 17 -0.85 -2.11 -16.32
N VAL A 18 -1.57 -1.03 -15.96
CA VAL A 18 -1.11 0.33 -16.23
C VAL A 18 0.11 0.68 -15.39
N PHE A 19 0.14 0.25 -14.13
CA PHE A 19 1.24 0.58 -13.22
C PHE A 19 2.57 -0.06 -13.65
N PRO A 20 2.68 -1.38 -13.93
CA PRO A 20 3.90 -1.98 -14.49
C PRO A 20 4.33 -1.34 -15.82
N VAL A 21 3.37 -1.04 -16.70
CA VAL A 21 3.67 -0.34 -17.96
C VAL A 21 4.24 1.07 -17.70
N ALA A 22 3.66 1.82 -16.74
CA ALA A 22 4.16 3.13 -16.38
C ALA A 22 5.58 3.07 -15.78
N ILE A 23 5.88 2.04 -15.00
CA ILE A 23 7.21 1.79 -14.46
C ILE A 23 8.20 1.54 -15.59
N VAL A 24 7.93 0.58 -16.47
CA VAL A 24 8.82 0.27 -17.59
C VAL A 24 8.99 1.49 -18.49
N ALA A 25 7.91 2.22 -18.78
CA ALA A 25 7.99 3.47 -19.55
C ALA A 25 8.92 4.50 -18.89
N THR A 26 8.85 4.64 -17.57
CA THR A 26 9.66 5.59 -16.81
C THR A 26 11.13 5.15 -16.74
N PHE A 27 11.40 3.89 -16.42
CA PHE A 27 12.76 3.40 -16.23
C PHE A 27 13.51 3.14 -17.54
N ALA A 28 12.82 2.70 -18.59
CA ALA A 28 13.40 2.52 -19.91
C ALA A 28 13.40 3.82 -20.76
N TRP A 29 12.81 4.92 -20.21
CA TRP A 29 12.68 6.20 -20.92
C TRP A 29 11.97 6.07 -22.28
N ILE A 30 10.96 5.21 -22.33
CA ILE A 30 10.12 4.98 -23.52
C ILE A 30 8.70 5.45 -23.26
N ASN A 31 7.93 5.68 -24.34
CA ASN A 31 6.53 6.03 -24.15
C ASN A 31 5.70 4.81 -23.71
N PRO A 32 4.55 4.98 -23.02
CA PRO A 32 3.73 3.88 -22.53
C PRO A 32 3.27 2.89 -23.62
N PHE A 33 3.03 3.35 -24.82
CA PHE A 33 2.67 2.48 -25.97
C PHE A 33 3.85 1.60 -26.40
N ALA A 34 5.08 2.14 -26.39
CA ALA A 34 6.28 1.35 -26.64
C ALA A 34 6.53 0.34 -25.52
N ALA A 35 6.22 0.68 -24.25
CA ALA A 35 6.30 -0.26 -23.14
C ALA A 35 5.29 -1.42 -23.28
N ILE A 36 4.06 -1.15 -23.72
CA ILE A 36 3.09 -2.19 -24.03
C ILE A 36 3.57 -3.07 -25.19
N HIS A 37 4.11 -2.44 -26.24
CA HIS A 37 4.67 -3.19 -27.37
C HIS A 37 5.83 -4.07 -26.92
N LEU A 38 6.74 -3.55 -26.08
CA LEU A 38 7.86 -4.32 -25.52
C LEU A 38 7.35 -5.53 -24.70
N ALA A 39 6.32 -5.32 -23.85
CA ALA A 39 5.71 -6.38 -23.06
C ALA A 39 5.13 -7.54 -23.92
N LEU A 40 4.70 -7.24 -25.15
CA LEU A 40 4.12 -8.21 -26.07
C LEU A 40 5.15 -8.81 -27.02
N SER A 41 6.17 -8.05 -27.44
CA SER A 41 7.17 -8.44 -28.44
C SER A 41 8.42 -9.06 -27.81
N ASP A 42 8.83 -8.61 -26.63
CA ASP A 42 10.00 -9.09 -25.90
C ASP A 42 9.71 -9.08 -24.38
N PRO A 43 8.95 -10.10 -23.90
CA PRO A 43 8.58 -10.22 -22.49
C PRO A 43 9.78 -10.40 -21.56
N ASP A 44 10.88 -10.94 -22.05
CA ASP A 44 12.08 -11.19 -21.24
C ASP A 44 12.81 -9.87 -20.93
N GLU A 45 12.97 -8.99 -21.92
CA GLU A 45 13.53 -7.64 -21.74
C GLU A 45 12.60 -6.80 -20.84
N TYR A 46 11.29 -6.90 -21.04
CA TYR A 46 10.31 -6.22 -20.18
C TYR A 46 10.43 -6.67 -18.71
N SER A 47 10.54 -7.97 -18.46
CA SER A 47 10.76 -8.56 -17.14
C SER A 47 12.08 -8.08 -16.54
N HIS A 48 13.16 -8.03 -17.32
CA HIS A 48 14.46 -7.57 -16.89
C HIS A 48 14.40 -6.11 -16.39
N ILE A 49 13.73 -5.21 -17.11
CA ILE A 49 13.55 -3.81 -16.69
C ILE A 49 12.77 -3.73 -15.38
N ILE A 50 11.70 -4.53 -15.21
CA ILE A 50 10.94 -4.58 -13.95
C ILE A 50 11.84 -5.03 -12.79
N HIS A 51 12.64 -6.08 -12.97
CA HIS A 51 13.55 -6.55 -11.93
C HIS A 51 14.63 -5.53 -11.59
N GLN A 52 15.20 -4.84 -12.58
CA GLN A 52 16.15 -3.75 -12.32
C GLN A 52 15.53 -2.60 -11.52
N SER A 53 14.25 -2.36 -11.72
CA SER A 53 13.51 -1.27 -11.06
C SER A 53 13.05 -1.64 -9.64
N HIS A 54 13.21 -2.91 -9.23
CA HIS A 54 12.68 -3.44 -7.98
C HIS A 54 13.08 -2.62 -6.75
N SER A 55 14.37 -2.31 -6.58
CA SER A 55 14.87 -1.51 -5.45
C SER A 55 14.22 -0.11 -5.38
N SER A 56 14.06 0.55 -6.52
CA SER A 56 13.42 1.87 -6.60
C SER A 56 11.94 1.83 -6.24
N ILE A 57 11.25 0.79 -6.69
CA ILE A 57 9.82 0.64 -6.43
C ILE A 57 9.58 0.22 -4.99
N ALA A 58 10.42 -0.66 -4.46
CA ALA A 58 10.39 -1.02 -3.05
C ALA A 58 10.64 0.20 -2.15
N ALA A 59 11.55 1.10 -2.54
CA ALA A 59 11.77 2.37 -1.85
C ALA A 59 10.55 3.29 -1.90
N PHE A 60 9.93 3.45 -3.06
CA PHE A 60 8.70 4.25 -3.24
C PHE A 60 7.56 3.68 -2.39
N GLY A 61 7.22 2.40 -2.59
CA GLY A 61 6.12 1.74 -1.90
C GLY A 61 6.36 1.63 -0.39
N GLY A 62 7.56 1.26 0.03
CA GLY A 62 7.94 1.20 1.44
C GLY A 62 7.77 2.55 2.14
N THR A 63 8.21 3.64 1.49
CA THR A 63 8.03 5.00 2.02
C THR A 63 6.55 5.41 2.09
N PHE A 64 5.78 5.12 1.04
CA PHE A 64 4.35 5.42 1.05
C PHE A 64 3.62 4.64 2.15
N LEU A 65 3.86 3.34 2.27
CA LEU A 65 3.18 2.48 3.25
C LEU A 65 3.57 2.78 4.70
N ILE A 66 4.83 3.14 4.97
CA ILE A 66 5.24 3.53 6.32
C ILE A 66 4.57 4.83 6.74
N MET A 67 4.40 5.79 5.82
CA MET A 67 3.64 7.01 6.09
C MET A 67 2.17 6.73 6.40
N VAL A 68 1.53 5.84 5.61
CA VAL A 68 0.15 5.38 5.85
C VAL A 68 0.00 4.79 7.25
N SER A 69 0.90 3.89 7.65
CA SER A 69 0.83 3.23 8.95
C SER A 69 1.14 4.18 10.10
N LEU A 70 2.16 5.03 9.97
CA LEU A 70 2.50 6.02 10.99
C LEU A 70 1.38 7.01 11.22
N LYS A 71 0.74 7.51 10.17
CA LYS A 71 -0.41 8.41 10.29
C LYS A 71 -1.52 7.80 11.15
N PHE A 72 -1.84 6.51 10.93
CA PHE A 72 -2.82 5.80 11.76
C PHE A 72 -2.39 5.69 13.23
N PHE A 73 -1.11 5.38 13.52
CA PHE A 73 -0.65 5.21 14.89
C PHE A 73 -0.49 6.52 15.67
N ILE A 74 -0.27 7.63 14.95
CA ILE A 74 -0.06 8.96 15.51
C ILE A 74 -1.38 9.70 15.72
N ASP A 75 -2.47 9.25 15.10
CA ASP A 75 -3.78 9.89 15.15
C ASP A 75 -4.25 10.10 16.60
N GLU A 76 -4.46 11.37 16.98
CA GLU A 76 -4.88 11.78 18.33
C GLU A 76 -6.34 11.44 18.60
N ASP A 77 -7.19 11.37 17.56
CA ASP A 77 -8.62 11.06 17.68
C ASP A 77 -8.88 9.57 17.88
N LYS A 78 -7.86 8.75 17.76
CA LYS A 78 -7.93 7.32 17.94
C LYS A 78 -8.18 6.94 19.40
N SER A 79 -9.32 6.29 19.66
CA SER A 79 -9.80 5.92 20.99
C SER A 79 -9.39 4.50 21.45
N ILE A 80 -8.97 3.65 20.53
CA ILE A 80 -8.66 2.24 20.76
C ILE A 80 -7.17 2.02 20.53
N ASP A 81 -6.50 1.33 21.44
CA ASP A 81 -5.12 0.87 21.29
C ASP A 81 -5.10 -0.66 21.40
N TRP A 82 -4.39 -1.34 20.49
CA TRP A 82 -4.15 -2.78 20.58
C TRP A 82 -2.87 -3.07 21.37
N ILE A 83 -1.76 -2.43 21.00
CA ILE A 83 -0.49 -2.49 21.74
C ILE A 83 -0.31 -1.17 22.50
N VAL A 84 -0.97 -1.09 23.65
CA VAL A 84 -1.12 0.15 24.44
C VAL A 84 0.20 0.89 24.69
N GLY A 85 1.28 0.16 25.02
CA GLY A 85 2.57 0.79 25.32
C GLY A 85 3.23 1.48 24.11
N LEU A 86 3.15 0.83 22.95
CA LEU A 86 3.74 1.33 21.70
C LEU A 86 2.90 2.49 21.14
N GLU A 87 1.59 2.29 21.01
CA GLU A 87 0.70 3.25 20.38
C GLU A 87 0.58 4.56 21.19
N LYS A 88 0.53 4.48 22.53
CA LYS A 88 0.56 5.70 23.39
C LYS A 88 1.84 6.50 23.26
N ASN A 89 2.98 5.83 23.10
CA ASN A 89 4.24 6.54 22.91
C ASN A 89 4.31 7.18 21.52
N LEU A 90 3.91 6.49 20.47
CA LEU A 90 3.85 7.05 19.11
C LEU A 90 2.91 8.27 19.06
N ARG A 91 1.74 8.19 19.70
CA ARG A 91 0.79 9.31 19.78
C ARG A 91 1.37 10.54 20.48
N LYS A 92 2.14 10.37 21.57
CA LYS A 92 2.83 11.49 22.23
C LYS A 92 3.84 12.19 21.31
N TRP A 93 4.51 11.43 20.46
CA TRP A 93 5.47 11.98 19.50
C TRP A 93 4.77 12.61 18.31
N GLY A 94 3.57 12.13 17.98
CA GLY A 94 2.71 12.68 16.93
C GLY A 94 2.22 14.09 17.19
N SER A 95 2.19 14.55 18.45
CA SER A 95 1.89 15.95 18.77
C SER A 95 2.93 16.94 18.23
N ILE A 96 4.10 16.45 17.81
CA ILE A 96 5.15 17.26 17.18
C ILE A 96 4.86 17.29 15.67
N ARG A 97 4.51 18.43 15.13
CA ARG A 97 4.22 18.60 13.70
C ARG A 97 5.38 18.09 12.83
N GLY A 98 5.08 17.20 11.91
CA GLY A 98 6.05 16.64 10.97
C GLY A 98 6.99 15.60 11.56
N PHE A 99 6.72 15.11 12.78
CA PHE A 99 7.50 14.02 13.38
C PHE A 99 7.55 12.79 12.48
N GLU A 100 6.41 12.38 11.91
CA GLU A 100 6.30 11.24 10.98
C GLU A 100 7.19 11.43 9.75
N ILE A 101 7.19 12.64 9.18
CA ILE A 101 8.03 12.97 8.02
C ILE A 101 9.51 12.90 8.39
N ALA A 102 9.89 13.50 9.54
CA ALA A 102 11.26 13.49 10.02
C ALA A 102 11.76 12.05 10.27
N LEU A 103 10.93 11.22 10.89
CA LEU A 103 11.25 9.82 11.15
C LEU A 103 11.46 9.04 9.85
N VAL A 104 10.57 9.22 8.88
CA VAL A 104 10.68 8.54 7.58
C VAL A 104 11.90 9.01 6.80
N LEU A 105 12.22 10.31 6.81
CA LEU A 105 13.45 10.84 6.19
C LEU A 105 14.71 10.27 6.85
N LEU A 106 14.72 10.06 8.16
CA LEU A 106 15.81 9.38 8.86
C LEU A 106 15.96 7.93 8.40
N ILE A 107 14.85 7.19 8.26
CA ILE A 107 14.86 5.81 7.75
C ILE A 107 15.39 5.79 6.32
N ILE A 108 14.91 6.65 5.45
CA ILE A 108 15.37 6.76 4.05
C ILE A 108 16.86 7.07 4.00
N SER A 109 17.33 8.04 4.80
CA SER A 109 18.74 8.41 4.87
C SER A 109 19.63 7.27 5.36
N PHE A 110 19.17 6.50 6.34
CA PHE A 110 19.88 5.32 6.84
C PHE A 110 19.92 4.22 5.77
N MET A 111 18.76 3.88 5.18
CA MET A 111 18.65 2.83 4.16
C MET A 111 19.47 3.16 2.92
N SER A 112 19.53 4.43 2.54
CA SER A 112 20.33 4.85 1.38
C SER A 112 21.84 4.55 1.52
N GLN A 113 22.37 4.46 2.76
CA GLN A 113 23.77 4.10 3.02
C GLN A 113 24.02 2.59 2.93
N VAL A 114 22.96 1.79 3.05
CA VAL A 114 23.03 0.32 3.00
C VAL A 114 22.83 -0.21 1.59
N VAL A 115 22.13 0.52 0.77
CA VAL A 115 21.88 0.20 -0.65
C VAL A 115 23.16 0.39 -1.46
N ASN A 116 23.36 -0.43 -2.51
CA ASN A 116 24.51 -0.34 -3.41
C ASN A 116 24.69 1.09 -3.98
N GLU A 117 25.94 1.57 -4.05
CA GLU A 117 26.27 2.93 -4.50
C GLU A 117 25.66 3.27 -5.87
N SER A 118 25.62 2.30 -6.79
CA SER A 118 25.03 2.48 -8.13
C SER A 118 23.51 2.72 -8.12
N GLN A 119 22.81 2.27 -7.09
CA GLN A 119 21.35 2.38 -6.95
C GLN A 119 20.93 3.47 -5.95
N GLN A 120 21.87 4.03 -5.19
CA GLN A 120 21.58 4.97 -4.11
C GLN A 120 20.78 6.19 -4.56
N ALA A 121 21.14 6.81 -5.67
CA ALA A 121 20.44 7.97 -6.20
C ALA A 121 19.00 7.64 -6.61
N SER A 122 18.80 6.53 -7.32
CA SER A 122 17.48 6.06 -7.73
C SER A 122 16.61 5.68 -6.53
N PHE A 123 17.19 5.01 -5.54
CA PHE A 123 16.54 4.70 -4.27
C PHE A 123 16.05 5.96 -3.56
N LEU A 124 16.93 6.96 -3.38
CA LEU A 124 16.58 8.22 -2.72
C LEU A 124 15.48 8.99 -3.45
N LEU A 125 15.59 9.12 -4.77
CA LEU A 125 14.58 9.81 -5.59
C LEU A 125 13.23 9.10 -5.50
N SER A 126 13.22 7.77 -5.56
CA SER A 126 12.00 6.97 -5.47
C SER A 126 11.37 7.04 -4.07
N ALA A 127 12.17 6.95 -3.01
CA ALA A 127 11.70 7.09 -1.64
C ALA A 127 11.09 8.48 -1.37
N ILE A 128 11.77 9.54 -1.79
CA ILE A 128 11.27 10.92 -1.68
C ILE A 128 10.00 11.10 -2.52
N SER A 129 9.92 10.49 -3.70
CA SER A 129 8.70 10.50 -4.52
C SER A 129 7.53 9.81 -3.81
N GLY A 130 7.79 8.69 -3.12
CA GLY A 130 6.78 8.01 -2.30
C GLY A 130 6.23 8.90 -1.17
N LEU A 131 7.13 9.62 -0.48
CA LEU A 131 6.76 10.59 0.55
C LEU A 131 5.95 11.74 -0.03
N LEU A 132 6.37 12.28 -1.18
CA LEU A 132 5.70 13.37 -1.87
C LEU A 132 4.29 12.95 -2.31
N VAL A 133 4.16 11.79 -2.94
CA VAL A 133 2.86 11.27 -3.38
C VAL A 133 1.94 11.04 -2.18
N PHE A 134 2.44 10.46 -1.08
CA PHE A 134 1.66 10.33 0.15
C PHE A 134 1.15 11.69 0.63
N THR A 135 2.04 12.68 0.75
CA THR A 135 1.69 14.02 1.25
C THR A 135 0.67 14.73 0.34
N LEU A 136 0.81 14.58 -0.98
CA LEU A 136 -0.14 15.15 -1.94
C LEU A 136 -1.51 14.48 -1.86
N VAL A 137 -1.56 13.16 -1.83
CA VAL A 137 -2.82 12.40 -1.78
C VAL A 137 -3.53 12.64 -0.46
N ASP A 138 -2.81 12.69 0.64
CA ASP A 138 -3.33 12.97 1.96
C ASP A 138 -3.87 14.40 2.09
N GLY A 139 -3.09 15.38 1.62
CA GLY A 139 -3.50 16.78 1.59
C GLY A 139 -4.68 17.02 0.66
N LEU A 140 -4.73 16.36 -0.50
CA LEU A 140 -5.85 16.44 -1.43
C LEU A 140 -7.12 15.82 -0.81
N GLY A 141 -6.98 14.68 -0.11
CA GLY A 141 -8.07 14.05 0.63
C GLY A 141 -8.68 14.99 1.65
N SER A 142 -7.87 15.57 2.51
CA SER A 142 -8.29 16.54 3.53
C SER A 142 -8.96 17.79 2.92
N PHE A 143 -8.38 18.34 1.86
CA PHE A 143 -8.94 19.50 1.15
C PHE A 143 -10.32 19.20 0.53
N LEU A 144 -10.49 18.02 -0.06
CA LEU A 144 -11.75 17.60 -0.66
C LEU A 144 -12.83 17.33 0.39
N ASP A 145 -12.46 16.81 1.55
CA ASP A 145 -13.37 16.57 2.67
C ASP A 145 -13.85 17.90 3.30
N ASP A 146 -12.96 18.86 3.50
CA ASP A 146 -13.29 20.20 3.98
C ASP A 146 -14.20 20.95 3.00
N TYR A 147 -13.95 20.85 1.69
CA TYR A 147 -14.78 21.46 0.66
C TYR A 147 -16.16 20.79 0.56
N SER A 148 -16.23 19.48 0.77
CA SER A 148 -17.48 18.71 0.81
C SER A 148 -18.37 19.09 2.00
N ASN A 149 -17.78 19.28 3.16
CA ASN A 149 -18.48 19.69 4.38
C ASN A 149 -19.02 21.14 4.30
N SER A 150 -18.38 21.99 3.51
CA SER A 150 -18.76 23.38 3.31
C SER A 150 -19.87 23.56 2.25
N ALA A 151 -20.09 22.58 1.39
CA ALA A 151 -21.10 22.61 0.33
C ALA A 151 -22.28 21.71 0.71
N THR A 152 -23.42 22.31 1.10
CA THR A 152 -24.68 21.68 1.55
C THR A 152 -25.33 20.67 0.59
N ASN A 153 -24.65 20.28 -0.46
CA ASN A 153 -25.11 19.27 -1.40
C ASN A 153 -23.90 18.46 -1.82
N MET A 154 -23.75 17.22 -1.33
CA MET A 154 -23.22 16.16 -2.21
C MET A 154 -22.51 15.02 -1.47
N GLY A 155 -23.24 13.94 -1.27
CA GLY A 155 -22.69 12.61 -0.95
C GLY A 155 -21.85 11.95 -2.06
N ALA A 156 -21.25 12.74 -2.98
CA ALA A 156 -20.47 12.21 -4.09
C ALA A 156 -19.02 12.72 -4.17
N ARG A 157 -18.66 13.81 -3.49
CA ARG A 157 -17.34 14.44 -3.62
C ARG A 157 -16.32 14.02 -2.54
N GLY A 158 -16.76 13.73 -1.32
CA GLY A 158 -15.88 13.16 -0.28
C GLY A 158 -15.32 11.78 -0.62
N GLY A 159 -15.94 11.06 -1.55
CA GLY A 159 -15.47 9.77 -2.01
C GLY A 159 -14.27 9.82 -2.97
N LEU A 160 -13.94 10.97 -3.59
CA LEU A 160 -12.88 11.02 -4.61
C LEU A 160 -11.49 11.07 -3.99
N GLY A 161 -11.31 11.81 -2.90
CA GLY A 161 -10.05 11.84 -2.15
C GLY A 161 -9.74 10.47 -1.53
N ALA A 162 -10.72 9.87 -0.85
CA ALA A 162 -10.61 8.53 -0.30
C ALA A 162 -10.36 7.48 -1.42
N PHE A 163 -10.98 7.64 -2.58
CA PHE A 163 -10.74 6.78 -3.73
C PHE A 163 -9.29 6.88 -4.22
N LEU A 164 -8.77 8.08 -4.46
CA LEU A 164 -7.38 8.27 -4.90
C LEU A 164 -6.39 7.71 -3.88
N TYR A 165 -6.65 7.92 -2.59
CA TYR A 165 -5.83 7.36 -1.52
C TYR A 165 -5.80 5.83 -1.57
N LEU A 166 -6.96 5.18 -1.71
CA LEU A 166 -7.07 3.73 -1.83
C LEU A 166 -6.40 3.20 -3.11
N GLU A 167 -6.49 3.92 -4.24
CA GLU A 167 -5.85 3.53 -5.49
C GLU A 167 -4.31 3.54 -5.40
N VAL A 168 -3.72 4.57 -4.79
CA VAL A 168 -2.26 4.64 -4.62
C VAL A 168 -1.80 3.57 -3.62
N LEU A 169 -2.59 3.31 -2.59
CA LEU A 169 -2.34 2.24 -1.63
C LEU A 169 -2.40 0.86 -2.31
N ASP A 170 -3.44 0.61 -3.13
CA ASP A 170 -3.56 -0.65 -3.89
C ASP A 170 -2.42 -0.81 -4.91
N ALA A 171 -1.99 0.27 -5.57
CA ALA A 171 -0.83 0.25 -6.46
C ALA A 171 0.44 -0.19 -5.72
N SER A 172 0.67 0.34 -4.52
CA SER A 172 1.83 0.01 -3.69
C SER A 172 1.84 -1.46 -3.28
N PHE A 173 0.68 -2.04 -2.96
CA PHE A 173 0.55 -3.47 -2.63
C PHE A 173 0.59 -4.38 -3.87
N SER A 174 0.05 -3.91 -4.99
CA SER A 174 -0.09 -4.71 -6.20
C SER A 174 1.24 -5.02 -6.86
N PHE A 175 2.26 -4.18 -6.61
CA PHE A 175 3.54 -4.30 -7.29
C PHE A 175 4.33 -5.55 -6.90
N ASP A 176 4.36 -5.90 -5.63
CA ASP A 176 5.01 -7.14 -5.16
C ASP A 176 4.41 -8.38 -5.85
N GLY A 177 3.07 -8.43 -5.96
CA GLY A 177 2.40 -9.49 -6.68
C GLY A 177 2.73 -9.53 -8.18
N VAL A 178 3.02 -8.38 -8.80
CA VAL A 178 3.44 -8.32 -10.20
C VAL A 178 4.85 -8.87 -10.37
N ILE A 179 5.80 -8.47 -9.51
CA ILE A 179 7.18 -9.00 -9.56
C ILE A 179 7.17 -10.51 -9.35
N GLY A 180 6.44 -11.01 -8.35
CA GLY A 180 6.35 -12.43 -8.11
C GLY A 180 5.69 -13.20 -9.25
N ALA A 181 4.74 -12.61 -9.94
CA ALA A 181 4.17 -13.19 -11.14
C ALA A 181 5.20 -13.28 -12.28
N PHE A 182 6.08 -12.28 -12.45
CA PHE A 182 7.18 -12.34 -13.41
C PHE A 182 8.25 -13.37 -13.05
N ALA A 183 8.43 -13.70 -11.78
CA ALA A 183 9.28 -14.81 -11.38
C ALA A 183 8.72 -16.19 -11.80
N LEU A 184 7.41 -16.30 -12.02
CA LEU A 184 6.76 -17.53 -12.47
C LEU A 184 6.63 -17.62 -13.99
N THR A 185 6.40 -16.52 -14.67
CA THR A 185 6.22 -16.45 -16.11
C THR A 185 6.49 -15.03 -16.63
N THR A 186 7.09 -14.93 -17.82
CA THR A 186 7.28 -13.64 -18.50
C THR A 186 6.08 -13.24 -19.37
N ASN A 187 5.06 -14.10 -19.49
CA ASN A 187 3.88 -13.83 -20.31
C ASN A 187 2.92 -12.86 -19.61
N ILE A 188 2.93 -11.59 -20.01
CA ILE A 188 2.12 -10.52 -19.42
C ILE A 188 0.62 -10.78 -19.47
N ILE A 189 0.12 -11.51 -20.48
CA ILE A 189 -1.31 -11.82 -20.59
C ILE A 189 -1.72 -12.82 -19.49
N LEU A 190 -0.88 -13.85 -19.25
CA LEU A 190 -1.08 -14.81 -18.18
C LEU A 190 -1.03 -14.13 -16.80
N ILE A 191 -0.06 -13.25 -16.59
CA ILE A 191 0.08 -12.44 -15.39
C ILE A 191 -1.17 -11.59 -15.17
N ALA A 192 -1.60 -10.84 -16.18
CA ALA A 192 -2.79 -9.97 -16.11
C ALA A 192 -4.07 -10.74 -15.78
N ILE A 193 -4.27 -11.93 -16.39
CA ILE A 193 -5.43 -12.78 -16.10
C ILE A 193 -5.34 -13.33 -14.67
N GLY A 194 -4.21 -13.88 -14.27
CA GLY A 194 -4.02 -14.45 -12.92
C GLY A 194 -4.23 -13.44 -11.82
N LEU A 195 -3.55 -12.29 -11.91
CA LEU A 195 -3.70 -11.19 -10.95
C LEU A 195 -5.10 -10.57 -11.00
N GLY A 196 -5.73 -10.50 -12.19
CA GLY A 196 -7.09 -10.03 -12.36
C GLY A 196 -8.12 -10.91 -11.64
N ILE A 197 -8.01 -12.24 -11.78
CA ILE A 197 -8.88 -13.20 -11.08
C ILE A 197 -8.68 -13.08 -9.57
N GLY A 198 -7.43 -13.03 -9.11
CA GLY A 198 -7.11 -12.85 -7.68
C GLY A 198 -7.73 -11.57 -7.10
N ALA A 199 -7.63 -10.47 -7.82
CA ALA A 199 -8.22 -9.20 -7.41
C ALA A 199 -9.75 -9.24 -7.35
N MET A 200 -10.40 -9.87 -8.32
CA MET A 200 -11.86 -10.06 -8.30
C MET A 200 -12.32 -10.88 -7.09
N TYR A 201 -11.54 -11.90 -6.71
CA TYR A 201 -11.82 -12.71 -5.54
C TYR A 201 -11.67 -11.90 -4.23
N VAL A 202 -10.56 -11.18 -4.07
CA VAL A 202 -10.33 -10.32 -2.90
C VAL A 202 -11.44 -9.27 -2.76
N ARG A 203 -11.83 -8.66 -3.89
CA ARG A 203 -12.96 -7.73 -3.92
C ARG A 203 -14.25 -8.36 -3.42
N ALA A 204 -14.63 -9.53 -3.96
CA ALA A 204 -15.87 -10.22 -3.58
C ALA A 204 -15.89 -10.52 -2.07
N MET A 205 -14.76 -10.95 -1.52
CA MET A 205 -14.60 -11.16 -0.08
C MET A 205 -14.74 -9.86 0.71
N THR A 206 -14.11 -8.77 0.26
CA THR A 206 -14.18 -7.45 0.94
C THR A 206 -15.61 -6.94 0.98
N ILE A 207 -16.36 -7.00 -0.14
CA ILE A 207 -17.76 -6.58 -0.19
C ILE A 207 -18.59 -7.42 0.80
N MET A 208 -18.40 -8.73 0.80
CA MET A 208 -19.11 -9.62 1.74
C MET A 208 -18.82 -9.29 3.21
N LEU A 209 -17.59 -8.97 3.55
CA LEU A 209 -17.19 -8.60 4.92
C LEU A 209 -17.80 -7.25 5.33
N VAL A 210 -17.84 -6.28 4.40
CA VAL A 210 -18.44 -4.96 4.64
C VAL A 210 -19.96 -5.06 4.77
N GLU A 211 -20.65 -5.77 3.87
CA GLU A 211 -22.11 -5.94 3.90
C GLU A 211 -22.60 -6.67 5.15
N LYS A 212 -21.82 -7.65 5.63
CA LYS A 212 -22.12 -8.36 6.88
C LYS A 212 -21.77 -7.57 8.15
N GLY A 213 -21.16 -6.39 8.02
CA GLY A 213 -20.69 -5.60 9.16
C GLY A 213 -19.63 -6.31 10.00
N THR A 214 -18.97 -7.32 9.45
CA THR A 214 -18.02 -8.19 10.18
C THR A 214 -16.81 -7.39 10.65
N LEU A 215 -16.36 -6.38 9.87
CA LEU A 215 -15.22 -5.55 10.23
C LEU A 215 -15.44 -4.75 11.51
N GLN A 216 -16.68 -4.26 11.73
CA GLN A 216 -17.04 -3.47 12.93
C GLN A 216 -17.17 -4.33 14.20
N GLN A 217 -17.37 -5.65 14.04
CA GLN A 217 -17.49 -6.58 15.18
C GLN A 217 -16.13 -6.90 15.82
N PHE A 218 -15.02 -6.67 15.11
CA PHE A 218 -13.68 -7.02 15.58
C PHE A 218 -12.88 -5.75 15.92
N ARG A 219 -12.86 -5.40 17.20
CA ARG A 219 -12.26 -4.19 17.76
C ARG A 219 -10.82 -3.90 17.30
N TYR A 220 -10.00 -4.93 17.13
CA TYR A 220 -8.57 -4.78 16.81
C TYR A 220 -8.22 -5.14 15.38
N LEU A 221 -9.20 -5.43 14.51
CA LEU A 221 -8.93 -5.86 13.14
C LEU A 221 -8.26 -4.76 12.32
N GLU A 222 -8.72 -3.53 12.49
CA GLU A 222 -8.14 -2.34 11.85
C GLU A 222 -6.68 -2.14 12.27
N HIS A 223 -6.38 -2.29 13.57
CA HIS A 223 -5.00 -2.24 14.06
C HIS A 223 -4.14 -3.33 13.43
N GLY A 224 -4.65 -4.56 13.35
CA GLY A 224 -3.98 -5.66 12.67
C GLY A 224 -3.64 -5.35 11.22
N ALA A 225 -4.55 -4.70 10.50
CA ALA A 225 -4.29 -4.26 9.13
C ALA A 225 -3.15 -3.24 9.07
N PHE A 226 -3.17 -2.18 9.90
CA PHE A 226 -2.12 -1.16 9.90
C PHE A 226 -0.76 -1.67 10.41
N TYR A 227 -0.73 -2.61 11.37
CA TYR A 227 0.51 -3.31 11.74
C TYR A 227 1.04 -4.18 10.60
N SER A 228 0.16 -4.82 9.83
CA SER A 228 0.57 -5.58 8.63
C SER A 228 1.15 -4.67 7.56
N ILE A 229 0.54 -3.49 7.33
CA ILE A 229 1.07 -2.47 6.42
C ILE A 229 2.44 -1.97 6.90
N PHE A 230 2.60 -1.72 8.19
CA PHE A 230 3.87 -1.33 8.78
C PHE A 230 4.95 -2.40 8.59
N ALA A 231 4.62 -3.66 8.88
CA ALA A 231 5.54 -4.78 8.66
C ALA A 231 5.92 -4.92 7.18
N LEU A 232 4.95 -4.78 6.26
CA LEU A 232 5.21 -4.80 4.82
C LEU A 232 6.12 -3.66 4.40
N SER A 233 5.95 -2.45 4.93
CA SER A 233 6.82 -1.32 4.60
C SER A 233 8.28 -1.58 5.00
N ILE A 234 8.50 -2.20 6.16
CA ILE A 234 9.84 -2.61 6.62
C ILE A 234 10.43 -3.67 5.66
N ILE A 235 9.61 -4.65 5.26
CA ILE A 235 10.04 -5.68 4.32
C ILE A 235 10.41 -5.07 2.98
N MET A 236 9.62 -4.13 2.45
CA MET A 236 9.93 -3.43 1.20
C MET A 236 11.25 -2.66 1.28
N PHE A 237 11.54 -1.99 2.38
CA PHE A 237 12.88 -1.41 2.57
C PHE A 237 13.97 -2.48 2.62
N ALA A 238 13.75 -3.61 3.28
CA ALA A 238 14.70 -4.71 3.31
C ALA A 238 14.91 -5.31 1.90
N GLN A 239 13.88 -5.40 1.08
CA GLN A 239 13.94 -5.86 -0.32
C GLN A 239 14.82 -4.98 -1.22
N SER A 240 15.08 -3.74 -0.85
CA SER A 240 16.05 -2.90 -1.57
C SER A 240 17.51 -3.37 -1.39
N VAL A 241 17.78 -4.28 -0.44
CA VAL A 241 19.13 -4.77 -0.10
C VAL A 241 19.23 -6.28 -0.22
N ILE A 242 18.19 -7.00 0.16
CA ILE A 242 18.12 -8.47 0.18
C ILE A 242 16.84 -8.96 -0.47
N GLU A 243 16.90 -10.10 -1.12
CA GLU A 243 15.68 -10.75 -1.64
C GLU A 243 14.89 -11.36 -0.49
N VAL A 244 13.65 -10.91 -0.30
CA VAL A 244 12.71 -11.47 0.68
C VAL A 244 11.62 -12.23 -0.07
N PRO A 245 11.47 -13.55 0.14
CA PRO A 245 10.44 -14.33 -0.52
C PRO A 245 9.03 -13.83 -0.16
N GLU A 246 8.14 -13.74 -1.13
CA GLU A 246 6.75 -13.31 -0.95
C GLU A 246 5.97 -14.15 0.06
N THR A 247 6.32 -15.45 0.16
CA THR A 247 5.74 -16.35 1.16
C THR A 247 5.95 -15.85 2.59
N ILE A 248 7.13 -15.28 2.88
CA ILE A 248 7.46 -14.72 4.20
C ILE A 248 6.64 -13.46 4.43
N THR A 249 6.57 -12.57 3.43
CA THR A 249 5.79 -11.34 3.49
C THR A 249 4.31 -11.63 3.75
N GLY A 250 3.72 -12.54 2.97
CA GLY A 250 2.33 -12.96 3.14
C GLY A 250 2.07 -13.64 4.49
N ALA A 251 2.98 -14.50 4.96
CA ALA A 251 2.85 -15.18 6.24
C ALA A 251 2.88 -14.19 7.42
N ILE A 252 3.76 -13.20 7.41
CA ILE A 252 3.83 -12.16 8.45
C ILE A 252 2.52 -11.38 8.52
N GLY A 253 1.99 -10.93 7.39
CA GLY A 253 0.71 -10.23 7.33
C GLY A 253 -0.44 -11.09 7.86
N ALA A 254 -0.53 -12.35 7.43
CA ALA A 254 -1.56 -13.29 7.88
C ALA A 254 -1.48 -13.56 9.39
N ILE A 255 -0.29 -13.71 9.95
CA ILE A 255 -0.09 -13.91 11.40
C ILE A 255 -0.55 -12.68 12.17
N ILE A 256 -0.18 -11.48 11.77
CA ILE A 256 -0.56 -10.23 12.45
C ILE A 256 -2.09 -10.07 12.44
N ILE A 257 -2.74 -10.26 11.28
CA ILE A 257 -4.20 -10.20 11.16
C ILE A 257 -4.86 -11.30 12.01
N GLY A 258 -4.33 -12.53 11.99
CA GLY A 258 -4.82 -13.64 12.82
C GLY A 258 -4.75 -13.33 14.32
N LEU A 259 -3.64 -12.74 14.78
CA LEU A 259 -3.47 -12.31 16.18
C LEU A 259 -4.43 -11.19 16.56
N SER A 260 -4.69 -10.24 15.67
CA SER A 260 -5.66 -9.15 15.93
C SER A 260 -7.08 -9.67 16.02
N LEU A 261 -7.46 -10.61 15.14
CA LEU A 261 -8.75 -11.31 15.18
C LEU A 261 -8.90 -12.09 16.49
N TYR A 262 -7.90 -12.88 16.85
CA TYR A 262 -7.92 -13.65 18.11
C TYR A 262 -8.06 -12.73 19.32
N SER A 263 -7.33 -11.62 19.36
CA SER A 263 -7.42 -10.61 20.43
C SER A 263 -8.81 -9.99 20.50
N SER A 264 -9.42 -9.68 19.35
CA SER A 264 -10.78 -9.12 19.26
C SER A 264 -11.83 -10.11 19.80
N VAL A 265 -11.76 -11.37 19.37
CA VAL A 265 -12.69 -12.42 19.84
C VAL A 265 -12.56 -12.63 21.35
N ARG A 266 -11.34 -12.65 21.87
CA ARG A 266 -11.10 -12.77 23.32
C ARG A 266 -11.66 -11.59 24.11
N TYR A 267 -11.52 -10.38 23.57
CA TYR A 267 -12.07 -9.17 24.18
C TYR A 267 -13.60 -9.22 24.22
N ASN A 268 -14.25 -9.54 23.11
CA ASN A 268 -15.72 -9.62 23.02
C ASN A 268 -16.30 -10.68 23.96
N LYS A 269 -15.65 -11.86 24.10
CA LYS A 269 -16.07 -12.88 25.06
C LYS A 269 -15.99 -12.40 26.50
N LYS A 270 -14.99 -11.61 26.84
CA LYS A 270 -14.83 -11.05 28.20
C LYS A 270 -15.89 -10.00 28.51
N GLU A 271 -16.26 -9.16 27.55
CA GLU A 271 -17.36 -8.19 27.71
C GLU A 271 -18.73 -8.87 27.88
N GLN A 272 -18.98 -9.98 27.19
CA GLN A 272 -20.25 -10.74 27.31
C GLN A 272 -20.35 -11.53 28.64
N SER A 273 -19.27 -11.68 29.37
CA SER A 273 -19.21 -12.39 30.64
C SER A 273 -19.29 -11.48 31.88
N LEU A 274 -19.33 -10.16 31.66
CA LEU A 274 -19.52 -9.11 32.67
C LEU A 274 -20.95 -8.57 32.61
#